data_5f2866c5aed29d25d4027d6dd49775e2
#
_entry.id   5f2866c5aed29d25d4027d6dd49775e2
#
_cell.length_a   1.000
_cell.length_b   1.000
_cell.length_c   1.000
_cell.angle_alpha   90.00
_cell.angle_beta   90.00
_cell.angle_gamma   90.00
#
_symmetry.space_group_name_H-M   'P 1'
#
loop_
_entity.id
_entity.type
_entity.pdbx_description
1 polymer ?
#
loop_
_entity_poly.entity_id
_entity_poly.type
_entity_poly.pdbx_seq_one_letter_code
_entity_poly.pdbx_strand_id
1 'polypeptide(L)'
;MEIKRFGNIEGKTMMLLHGNLMCWQQFEDLIPLLERKFCVYAVSFDGFDGTGETTYTTARDQADKLAAYIEKELDGQLDLLFAESLGCGPAVFLKASPTVQIDRMILSGPEYLDFGVLNRLILKVMPQKQYRTAHEKYMPAWAL
;
A
#
# COMPACT_ATOMS: atom_id res chain seq x y z
N MET A 1 -7.53 -2.29 -8.30
CA MET A 1 -6.34 -2.70 -7.48
C MET A 1 -5.53 -3.70 -8.28
N GLU A 2 -4.22 -3.51 -8.33
CA GLU A 2 -3.27 -4.45 -8.93
C GLU A 2 -2.38 -5.05 -7.84
N ILE A 3 -2.13 -6.37 -7.90
CA ILE A 3 -1.20 -7.05 -6.98
C ILE A 3 -0.21 -7.84 -7.83
N LYS A 4 1.07 -7.52 -7.69
CA LYS A 4 2.16 -8.21 -8.38
C LYS A 4 2.91 -9.10 -7.41
N ARG A 5 3.20 -10.33 -7.85
CA ARG A 5 3.94 -11.31 -7.08
C ARG A 5 5.36 -11.47 -7.62
N PHE A 6 6.33 -11.53 -6.70
CA PHE A 6 7.74 -11.71 -6.98
C PHE A 6 8.34 -12.75 -6.03
N GLY A 7 9.43 -13.40 -6.46
CA GLY A 7 10.19 -14.32 -5.63
C GLY A 7 9.64 -15.73 -5.54
N ASN A 8 10.12 -16.47 -4.53
CA ASN A 8 9.85 -17.90 -4.37
C ASN A 8 8.45 -18.11 -3.75
N ILE A 9 7.58 -18.83 -4.44
CA ILE A 9 6.21 -19.16 -4.00
C ILE A 9 6.17 -19.96 -2.68
N GLU A 10 7.21 -20.73 -2.39
CA GLU A 10 7.35 -21.50 -1.15
C GLU A 10 7.98 -20.69 0.00
N GLY A 11 8.35 -19.43 -0.28
CA GLY A 11 8.93 -18.53 0.72
C GLY A 11 7.87 -17.97 1.66
N LYS A 12 8.31 -17.39 2.78
CA LYS A 12 7.43 -16.60 3.65
C LYS A 12 6.78 -15.48 2.87
N THR A 13 5.51 -15.25 3.12
CA THR A 13 4.71 -14.24 2.42
C THR A 13 4.98 -12.84 2.96
N MET A 14 5.20 -11.87 2.07
CA MET A 14 5.36 -10.46 2.43
C MET A 14 4.51 -9.58 1.52
N MET A 15 3.68 -8.73 2.09
CA MET A 15 2.88 -7.77 1.33
C MET A 15 3.39 -6.35 1.57
N LEU A 16 3.47 -5.56 0.47
CA LEU A 16 3.97 -4.20 0.46
C LEU A 16 2.85 -3.24 0.03
N LEU A 17 2.51 -2.29 0.91
CA LEU A 17 1.49 -1.27 0.69
C LEU A 17 2.14 0.11 0.57
N HIS A 18 1.95 0.76 -0.57
CA HIS A 18 2.61 2.02 -0.93
C HIS A 18 2.02 3.26 -0.23
N GLY A 19 2.78 4.34 -0.26
CA GLY A 19 2.36 5.67 0.17
C GLY A 19 1.47 6.40 -0.83
N ASN A 20 0.99 7.60 -0.45
CA ASN A 20 0.17 8.43 -1.32
C ASN A 20 0.91 8.84 -2.59
N LEU A 21 0.21 8.94 -3.72
CA LEU A 21 0.73 9.26 -5.05
C LEU A 21 1.78 8.26 -5.59
N MET A 22 1.85 7.08 -5.01
CA MET A 22 2.76 6.00 -5.39
C MET A 22 1.95 4.78 -5.87
N CYS A 23 2.65 3.75 -6.32
CA CYS A 23 2.11 2.47 -6.73
C CYS A 23 3.12 1.38 -6.34
N TRP A 24 2.92 0.12 -6.74
CA TRP A 24 3.84 -0.97 -6.40
C TRP A 24 5.30 -0.69 -6.80
N GLN A 25 5.54 0.13 -7.83
CA GLN A 25 6.88 0.51 -8.30
C GLN A 25 7.69 1.30 -7.26
N GLN A 26 7.05 1.85 -6.23
CA GLN A 26 7.76 2.42 -5.08
C GLN A 26 8.80 1.46 -4.49
N PHE A 27 8.54 0.16 -4.61
CA PHE A 27 9.36 -0.90 -4.05
C PHE A 27 10.27 -1.59 -5.09
N GLU A 28 10.35 -1.08 -6.31
CA GLU A 28 11.05 -1.73 -7.43
C GLU A 28 12.52 -2.04 -7.09
N ASP A 29 13.22 -1.10 -6.47
CA ASP A 29 14.62 -1.29 -6.06
C ASP A 29 14.77 -2.23 -4.84
N LEU A 30 13.72 -2.36 -4.02
CA LEU A 30 13.74 -3.19 -2.82
C LEU A 30 13.36 -4.64 -3.11
N ILE A 31 12.46 -4.87 -4.05
CA ILE A 31 11.95 -6.21 -4.40
C ILE A 31 13.07 -7.21 -4.69
N PRO A 32 14.13 -6.90 -5.48
CA PRO A 32 15.21 -7.86 -5.76
C PRO A 32 15.98 -8.33 -4.52
N LEU A 33 15.94 -7.57 -3.44
CA LEU A 33 16.55 -7.95 -2.16
C LEU A 33 15.61 -8.81 -1.32
N LEU A 34 14.32 -8.51 -1.36
CA LEU A 34 13.30 -9.21 -0.59
C LEU A 34 12.95 -10.57 -1.18
N GLU A 35 12.83 -10.67 -2.50
CA GLU A 35 12.44 -11.90 -3.21
C GLU A 35 13.38 -13.07 -3.00
N ARG A 36 14.59 -12.81 -2.50
CA ARG A 36 15.54 -13.86 -2.11
C ARG A 36 15.08 -14.67 -0.90
N LYS A 37 14.18 -14.10 -0.06
CA LYS A 37 13.73 -14.70 1.20
C LYS A 37 12.23 -14.79 1.32
N PHE A 38 11.49 -13.99 0.53
CA PHE A 38 10.05 -13.86 0.62
C PHE A 38 9.37 -14.13 -0.72
N CYS A 39 8.14 -14.60 -0.67
CA CYS A 39 7.17 -14.41 -1.72
C CYS A 39 6.55 -13.02 -1.52
N VAL A 40 6.90 -12.06 -2.37
CA VAL A 40 6.54 -10.65 -2.20
C VAL A 40 5.28 -10.33 -3.02
N TYR A 41 4.30 -9.72 -2.39
CA TYR A 41 3.07 -9.20 -2.99
C TYR A 41 3.10 -7.67 -2.93
N ALA A 42 3.45 -7.02 -4.03
CA ALA A 42 3.48 -5.57 -4.12
C ALA A 42 2.16 -5.04 -4.69
N VAL A 43 1.50 -4.18 -3.93
CA VAL A 43 0.14 -3.70 -4.19
C VAL A 43 0.18 -2.31 -4.81
N SER A 44 -0.66 -2.08 -5.84
CA SER A 44 -1.17 -0.76 -6.23
C SER A 44 -2.63 -0.67 -5.87
N PHE A 45 -2.99 0.24 -4.99
CA PHE A 45 -4.38 0.48 -4.62
C PHE A 45 -5.23 0.94 -5.80
N ASP A 46 -6.55 0.85 -5.67
CA ASP A 46 -7.45 1.45 -6.64
C ASP A 46 -7.14 2.94 -6.84
N GLY A 47 -7.24 3.42 -8.07
CA GLY A 47 -6.85 4.78 -8.44
C GLY A 47 -5.34 5.00 -8.58
N PHE A 48 -4.51 4.02 -8.17
CA PHE A 48 -3.04 4.03 -8.31
C PHE A 48 -2.52 2.85 -9.15
N ASP A 49 -3.43 2.04 -9.70
CA ASP A 49 -3.12 0.83 -10.49
C ASP A 49 -2.84 1.12 -11.98
N GLY A 50 -2.89 2.37 -12.38
CA GLY A 50 -2.56 2.80 -13.72
C GLY A 50 -3.63 2.55 -14.78
N THR A 51 -4.76 1.93 -14.43
CA THR A 51 -5.83 1.64 -15.40
C THR A 51 -6.69 2.86 -15.71
N GLY A 52 -6.81 3.79 -14.76
CA GLY A 52 -7.75 4.90 -14.81
C GLY A 52 -9.22 4.49 -14.61
N GLU A 53 -9.48 3.20 -14.38
CA GLU A 53 -10.83 2.63 -14.24
C GLU A 53 -11.26 2.49 -12.79
N THR A 54 -10.32 2.55 -11.85
CA THR A 54 -10.57 2.38 -10.43
C THR A 54 -10.38 3.67 -9.65
N THR A 55 -10.95 3.74 -8.45
CA THR A 55 -10.84 4.91 -7.57
C THR A 55 -10.62 4.46 -6.12
N TYR A 56 -9.63 5.03 -5.46
CA TYR A 56 -9.44 4.86 -4.02
C TYR A 56 -10.60 5.54 -3.27
N THR A 57 -11.46 4.78 -2.65
CA THR A 57 -12.64 5.30 -1.93
C THR A 57 -12.32 5.51 -0.46
N THR A 58 -11.98 4.45 0.26
CA THR A 58 -11.63 4.49 1.69
C THR A 58 -10.55 3.45 2.02
N ALA A 59 -9.84 3.67 3.12
CA ALA A 59 -8.87 2.69 3.63
C ALA A 59 -9.56 1.34 3.98
N ARG A 60 -10.81 1.38 4.44
CA ARG A 60 -11.61 0.19 4.74
C ARG A 60 -11.91 -0.61 3.47
N ASP A 61 -12.37 0.04 2.41
CA ASP A 61 -12.65 -0.62 1.12
C ASP A 61 -11.40 -1.30 0.55
N GLN A 62 -10.25 -0.63 0.63
CA GLN A 62 -8.99 -1.23 0.19
C GLN A 62 -8.59 -2.44 1.07
N ALA A 63 -8.80 -2.35 2.38
CA ALA A 63 -8.53 -3.46 3.30
C ALA A 63 -9.45 -4.65 3.04
N ASP A 64 -10.74 -4.42 2.77
CA ASP A 64 -11.71 -5.49 2.49
C ASP A 64 -11.34 -6.24 1.19
N LYS A 65 -10.87 -5.52 0.16
CA LYS A 65 -10.36 -6.12 -1.08
C LYS A 65 -9.07 -6.93 -0.85
N LEU A 66 -8.16 -6.41 -0.03
CA LEU A 66 -6.94 -7.14 0.36
C LEU A 66 -7.26 -8.38 1.18
N ALA A 67 -8.23 -8.29 2.12
CA ALA A 67 -8.67 -9.44 2.91
C ALA A 67 -9.20 -10.56 2.00
N ALA A 68 -10.08 -10.22 1.07
CA ALA A 68 -10.62 -11.19 0.10
C ALA A 68 -9.51 -11.84 -0.76
N TYR A 69 -8.50 -11.06 -1.15
CA TYR A 69 -7.34 -11.60 -1.86
C TYR A 69 -6.52 -12.56 -0.99
N ILE A 70 -6.21 -12.17 0.25
CA ILE A 70 -5.40 -12.98 1.18
C ILE A 70 -6.15 -14.25 1.57
N GLU A 71 -7.46 -14.21 1.78
CA GLU A 71 -8.29 -15.39 2.02
C GLU A 71 -8.22 -16.36 0.85
N LYS A 72 -8.38 -15.87 -0.36
CA LYS A 72 -8.44 -16.69 -1.56
C LYS A 72 -7.08 -17.26 -1.99
N GLU A 73 -6.03 -16.46 -1.96
CA GLU A 73 -4.73 -16.77 -2.56
C GLU A 73 -3.67 -17.21 -1.53
N LEU A 74 -3.90 -16.93 -0.23
CA LEU A 74 -2.95 -17.17 0.86
C LEU A 74 -3.58 -17.87 2.07
N ASP A 75 -4.76 -18.51 1.90
CA ASP A 75 -5.46 -19.20 2.97
C ASP A 75 -5.69 -18.35 4.23
N GLY A 76 -5.87 -17.05 4.06
CA GLY A 76 -6.08 -16.09 5.14
C GLY A 76 -4.83 -15.72 5.94
N GLN A 77 -3.63 -16.12 5.51
CA GLN A 77 -2.40 -15.94 6.27
C GLN A 77 -1.36 -15.08 5.55
N LEU A 78 -0.69 -14.20 6.32
CA LEU A 78 0.39 -13.35 5.84
C LEU A 78 1.49 -13.26 6.90
N ASP A 79 2.72 -13.67 6.57
CA ASP A 79 3.84 -13.62 7.52
C ASP A 79 4.28 -12.19 7.85
N LEU A 80 4.32 -11.30 6.84
CA LEU A 80 4.78 -9.93 7.03
C LEU A 80 3.99 -8.95 6.16
N LEU A 81 3.49 -7.89 6.79
CA LEU A 81 2.89 -6.73 6.13
C LEU A 81 3.77 -5.51 6.37
N PHE A 82 4.24 -4.88 5.30
CA PHE A 82 4.85 -3.56 5.35
C PHE A 82 3.91 -2.55 4.72
N ALA A 83 3.71 -1.42 5.39
CA ALA A 83 2.87 -0.35 4.89
C ALA A 83 3.49 1.02 5.15
N GLU A 84 3.39 1.90 4.17
CA GLU A 84 3.91 3.27 4.25
C GLU A 84 2.79 4.29 4.10
N SER A 85 2.80 5.33 4.96
CA SER A 85 1.92 6.50 4.89
C SER A 85 0.45 6.13 4.61
N LEU A 86 -0.08 6.41 3.42
CA LEU A 86 -1.45 6.04 3.00
C LEU A 86 -1.75 4.56 3.22
N GLY A 87 -0.79 3.68 2.95
CA GLY A 87 -0.93 2.23 3.10
C GLY A 87 -1.16 1.78 4.54
N CYS A 88 -0.77 2.60 5.54
CA CYS A 88 -0.97 2.27 6.94
C CYS A 88 -2.46 2.20 7.33
N GLY A 89 -3.31 3.01 6.70
CA GLY A 89 -4.76 2.98 6.93
C GLY A 89 -5.37 1.61 6.60
N PRO A 90 -5.27 1.13 5.35
CA PRO A 90 -5.69 -0.22 4.99
C PRO A 90 -5.04 -1.32 5.85
N ALA A 91 -3.74 -1.19 6.18
CA ALA A 91 -3.03 -2.18 7.00
C ALA A 91 -3.66 -2.37 8.38
N VAL A 92 -4.09 -1.29 9.04
CA VAL A 92 -4.75 -1.36 10.34
C VAL A 92 -6.12 -2.04 10.26
N PHE A 93 -6.93 -1.69 9.25
CA PHE A 93 -8.22 -2.37 9.03
C PHE A 93 -8.03 -3.84 8.67
N LEU A 94 -7.02 -4.16 7.87
CA LEU A 94 -6.70 -5.54 7.50
C LEU A 94 -6.29 -6.37 8.73
N LYS A 95 -5.47 -5.81 9.63
CA LYS A 95 -5.09 -6.47 10.90
C LYS A 95 -6.28 -6.70 11.83
N ALA A 96 -7.31 -5.86 11.74
CA ALA A 96 -8.55 -6.00 12.50
C ALA A 96 -9.57 -6.96 11.84
N SER A 97 -9.29 -7.46 10.63
CA SER A 97 -10.15 -8.43 9.95
C SER A 97 -10.19 -9.76 10.71
N PRO A 98 -11.36 -10.37 10.90
CA PRO A 98 -11.46 -11.67 11.56
C PRO A 98 -10.99 -12.83 10.69
N THR A 99 -10.85 -12.61 9.38
CA THR A 99 -10.54 -13.66 8.39
C THR A 99 -9.08 -13.66 7.97
N VAL A 100 -8.29 -12.65 8.39
CA VAL A 100 -6.88 -12.52 8.02
C VAL A 100 -5.99 -12.54 9.26
N GLN A 101 -5.04 -13.45 9.26
CA GLN A 101 -3.98 -13.51 10.25
C GLN A 101 -2.69 -12.91 9.68
N ILE A 102 -2.16 -11.89 10.35
CA ILE A 102 -0.87 -11.27 10.01
C ILE A 102 0.08 -11.48 11.18
N ASP A 103 1.19 -12.18 10.94
CA ASP A 103 2.15 -12.49 12.01
C ASP A 103 2.89 -11.23 12.46
N ARG A 104 3.39 -10.45 11.49
CA ARG A 104 4.14 -9.21 11.77
C ARG A 104 3.68 -8.09 10.86
N MET A 105 3.63 -6.88 11.43
CA MET A 105 3.27 -5.68 10.71
C MET A 105 4.28 -4.57 10.99
N ILE A 106 4.75 -3.91 9.95
CA ILE A 106 5.63 -2.74 10.01
C ILE A 106 4.89 -1.56 9.39
N LEU A 107 4.68 -0.50 10.16
CA LEU A 107 4.07 0.74 9.70
C LEU A 107 5.13 1.83 9.65
N SER A 108 5.32 2.44 8.49
CA SER A 108 6.26 3.54 8.26
C SER A 108 5.49 4.84 8.01
N GLY A 109 5.64 5.81 8.91
CA GLY A 109 5.02 7.13 8.77
C GLY A 109 3.49 7.13 8.73
N PRO A 110 2.79 6.46 9.66
CA PRO A 110 1.33 6.43 9.66
C PRO A 110 0.74 7.83 9.83
N GLU A 111 -0.25 8.18 9.00
CA GLU A 111 -0.95 9.46 9.06
C GLU A 111 -2.04 9.45 10.14
N TYR A 112 -1.67 9.32 11.41
CA TYR A 112 -2.62 9.34 12.54
C TYR A 112 -2.55 10.61 13.39
N LEU A 113 -1.80 11.61 12.94
CA LEU A 113 -1.68 12.87 13.66
C LEU A 113 -2.83 13.80 13.27
N ASP A 114 -3.87 13.84 14.10
CA ASP A 114 -4.90 14.86 14.01
C ASP A 114 -4.40 16.14 14.70
N PHE A 115 -3.92 17.08 13.92
CA PHE A 115 -3.51 18.40 14.38
C PHE A 115 -4.69 19.39 14.51
N GLY A 116 -5.92 18.92 14.47
CA GLY A 116 -7.13 19.72 14.59
C GLY A 116 -7.22 20.84 13.54
N VAL A 117 -7.36 22.10 14.00
CA VAL A 117 -7.49 23.27 13.11
C VAL A 117 -6.22 23.48 12.26
N LEU A 118 -5.04 23.13 12.79
CA LEU A 118 -3.77 23.22 12.08
C LEU A 118 -3.70 22.26 10.89
N ASN A 119 -4.34 21.10 10.99
CA ASN A 119 -4.45 20.13 9.91
C ASN A 119 -5.15 20.72 8.68
N ARG A 120 -6.22 21.52 8.89
CA ARG A 120 -6.92 22.21 7.79
C ARG A 120 -6.06 23.23 7.06
N LEU A 121 -5.14 23.88 7.78
CA LEU A 121 -4.22 24.85 7.19
C LEU A 121 -3.08 24.16 6.43
N ILE A 122 -2.50 23.12 7.00
CA ILE A 122 -1.45 22.29 6.40
C ILE A 122 -1.96 21.62 5.13
N LEU A 123 -3.17 21.00 5.16
CA LEU A 123 -3.79 20.36 4.01
C LEU A 123 -4.16 21.31 2.87
N LYS A 124 -4.28 22.63 3.14
CA LYS A 124 -4.48 23.63 2.08
C LYS A 124 -3.20 24.00 1.35
N VAL A 125 -2.05 23.91 1.99
CA VAL A 125 -0.77 24.42 1.48
C VAL A 125 0.16 23.31 0.99
N MET A 126 0.19 22.16 1.67
CA MET A 126 1.11 21.05 1.34
C MET A 126 0.75 20.27 0.06
N PRO A 127 -0.53 19.96 -0.27
CA PRO A 127 -0.85 19.11 -1.40
C PRO A 127 -0.31 19.62 -2.74
N GLN A 128 -0.32 20.94 -2.95
CA GLN A 128 0.12 21.50 -4.23
C GLN A 128 1.65 21.37 -4.44
N LYS A 129 2.43 21.49 -3.39
CA LYS A 129 3.89 21.37 -3.46
C LYS A 129 4.34 19.91 -3.53
N GLN A 130 3.73 19.05 -2.73
CA GLN A 130 3.99 17.59 -2.75
C GLN A 130 3.52 16.95 -4.06
N TYR A 131 2.36 17.35 -4.56
CA TYR A 131 1.83 16.89 -5.84
C TYR A 131 2.76 17.24 -7.00
N ARG A 132 3.27 18.49 -7.07
CA ARG A 132 4.24 18.88 -8.12
C ARG A 132 5.53 18.08 -8.03
N THR A 133 6.09 17.90 -6.83
CA THR A 133 7.35 17.18 -6.64
C THR A 133 7.20 15.69 -6.93
N ALA A 134 6.10 15.06 -6.50
CA ALA A 134 5.82 13.65 -6.77
C ALA A 134 5.53 13.44 -8.25
N HIS A 135 4.74 14.32 -8.87
CA HIS A 135 4.39 14.27 -10.28
C HIS A 135 5.61 14.37 -11.20
N GLU A 136 6.56 15.25 -10.87
CA GLU A 136 7.78 15.44 -11.66
C GLU A 136 8.82 14.31 -11.46
N LYS A 137 8.82 13.63 -10.32
CA LYS A 137 9.89 12.71 -9.93
C LYS A 137 9.49 11.22 -9.92
N TYR A 138 8.24 10.92 -9.60
CA TYR A 138 7.80 9.55 -9.31
C TYR A 138 6.58 9.08 -10.10
N MET A 139 5.90 9.98 -10.82
CA MET A 139 4.76 9.56 -11.65
C MET A 139 5.26 8.93 -12.95
N PRO A 140 4.84 7.73 -13.27
CA PRO A 140 5.17 7.12 -14.55
C PRO A 140 4.56 7.93 -15.71
N ALA A 141 5.20 7.87 -16.88
CA ALA A 141 4.82 8.67 -18.05
C ALA A 141 3.35 8.50 -18.50
N TRP A 142 2.70 7.38 -18.14
CA TRP A 142 1.28 7.14 -18.43
C TRP A 142 0.32 7.88 -17.49
N ALA A 143 0.81 8.41 -16.37
CA ALA A 143 0.01 9.19 -15.41
C ALA A 143 0.09 10.71 -15.65
N LEU A 144 0.86 11.13 -16.65
CA LEU A 144 1.00 12.49 -17.15
C LEU A 144 0.10 12.71 -18.36
#